data_3d3cbe73d2fb148a19baf59113ff16b8
#
_entry.id   3d3cbe73d2fb148a19baf59113ff16b8
#
_cell.length_a   1.000
_cell.length_b   1.000
_cell.length_c   1.000
_cell.angle_alpha   90.00
_cell.angle_beta   90.00
_cell.angle_gamma   90.00
#
_symmetry.space_group_name_H-M   'P 1'
#
loop_
_entity.id
_entity.type
_entity.pdbx_description
1 polymer ?
#
loop_
_entity_poly.entity_id
_entity_poly.type
_entity_poly.pdbx_seq_one_letter_code
_entity_poly.pdbx_strand_id
1 'polypeptide(L)'
;MTKFFFTFDKNKKAQSLKKTLLKKFKNSPIKKSNVIIVCGGDGFMLSNIRKFYKYKKPFYGINCGTVGFLLNSFKNFNIERIIRNSKISVISPLKIIAKYKKNKTKSLIAINEISVFRQSRQTAMINLKIGRKNLIKKLIGDGVLICTPAGSTAYNLSVNGPILSLNSEKLAITPISPFRPRRCIGKIISNKYKIKVNNLNYNNKRPVAAVADNVEVRNIKSLLIRMDKKIKINILFDRNRSLTKRIKLEQVRKNSH
;
A
#
# COMPACT_ATOMS: atom_id res chain seq x y z
N MET A 1 6.83 27.15 -16.93
CA MET A 1 6.18 25.96 -17.53
C MET A 1 6.45 24.74 -16.66
N THR A 2 5.41 24.01 -16.27
CA THR A 2 5.54 22.84 -15.37
C THR A 2 6.16 21.67 -16.14
N LYS A 3 7.23 21.09 -15.61
CA LYS A 3 7.93 19.95 -16.24
C LYS A 3 7.39 18.64 -15.68
N PHE A 4 7.00 17.70 -16.53
CA PHE A 4 6.42 16.40 -16.17
C PHE A 4 7.38 15.25 -16.49
N PHE A 5 7.43 14.26 -15.59
CA PHE A 5 7.98 12.95 -15.84
C PHE A 5 6.84 11.95 -15.96
N PHE A 6 6.67 11.36 -17.12
CA PHE A 6 5.60 10.42 -17.41
C PHE A 6 6.08 8.98 -17.31
N THR A 7 5.23 8.13 -16.74
CA THR A 7 5.37 6.67 -16.78
C THR A 7 4.07 6.04 -17.27
N PHE A 8 4.16 4.98 -18.06
CA PHE A 8 3.01 4.34 -18.69
C PHE A 8 3.05 2.84 -18.47
N ASP A 9 1.93 2.29 -18.07
CA ASP A 9 1.72 0.85 -17.96
C ASP A 9 1.67 0.21 -19.36
N LYS A 10 1.83 -1.12 -19.40
CA LYS A 10 1.84 -1.89 -20.67
C LYS A 10 0.45 -2.09 -21.27
N ASN A 11 -0.64 -1.82 -20.53
CA ASN A 11 -2.01 -2.03 -21.01
C ASN A 11 -2.38 -1.09 -22.17
N LYS A 12 -3.32 -1.53 -23.03
CA LYS A 12 -3.74 -0.83 -24.26
C LYS A 12 -4.13 0.63 -24.01
N LYS A 13 -4.90 0.90 -22.93
CA LYS A 13 -5.40 2.24 -22.61
C LYS A 13 -4.26 3.18 -22.21
N ALA A 14 -3.28 2.73 -21.43
CA ALA A 14 -2.11 3.53 -21.07
C ALA A 14 -1.21 3.80 -22.27
N GLN A 15 -1.05 2.85 -23.19
CA GLN A 15 -0.25 3.02 -24.40
C GLN A 15 -0.90 3.98 -25.40
N SER A 16 -2.23 3.93 -25.54
CA SER A 16 -2.97 4.92 -26.35
C SER A 16 -2.79 6.33 -25.77
N LEU A 17 -2.95 6.47 -24.44
CA LEU A 17 -2.77 7.74 -23.75
C LEU A 17 -1.33 8.27 -23.86
N LYS A 18 -0.32 7.38 -23.86
CA LYS A 18 1.09 7.73 -24.10
C LYS A 18 1.27 8.46 -25.44
N LYS A 19 0.73 7.90 -26.52
CA LYS A 19 0.83 8.51 -27.85
C LYS A 19 0.27 9.94 -27.85
N THR A 20 -0.87 10.15 -27.20
CA THR A 20 -1.54 11.45 -27.16
C THR A 20 -0.82 12.45 -26.26
N LEU A 21 -0.37 12.02 -25.07
CA LEU A 21 0.29 12.91 -24.12
C LEU A 21 1.68 13.34 -24.59
N LEU A 22 2.46 12.44 -25.17
CA LEU A 22 3.81 12.75 -25.65
C LEU A 22 3.83 13.60 -26.93
N LYS A 23 2.71 13.69 -27.67
CA LYS A 23 2.53 14.69 -28.74
C LYS A 23 2.39 16.12 -28.20
N LYS A 24 1.80 16.27 -26.99
CA LYS A 24 1.52 17.59 -26.38
C LYS A 24 2.55 18.03 -25.37
N PHE A 25 3.19 17.08 -24.66
CA PHE A 25 4.09 17.37 -23.56
C PHE A 25 5.41 16.63 -23.73
N LYS A 26 6.51 17.35 -23.52
CA LYS A 26 7.85 16.74 -23.48
C LYS A 26 8.00 15.94 -22.19
N ASN A 27 8.46 14.68 -22.29
CA ASN A 27 8.83 13.88 -21.12
C ASN A 27 10.17 14.38 -20.57
N SER A 28 10.14 14.98 -19.41
CA SER A 28 11.34 15.53 -18.75
C SER A 28 12.04 14.47 -17.90
N PRO A 29 13.37 14.49 -17.77
CA PRO A 29 14.05 13.63 -16.80
C PRO A 29 13.50 13.84 -15.40
N ILE A 30 13.38 12.77 -14.60
CA ILE A 30 12.75 12.82 -13.27
C ILE A 30 13.38 13.85 -12.33
N LYS A 31 14.71 14.02 -12.38
CA LYS A 31 15.42 15.02 -11.57
C LYS A 31 14.96 16.45 -11.88
N LYS A 32 14.67 16.74 -13.15
CA LYS A 32 14.27 18.06 -13.64
C LYS A 32 12.74 18.26 -13.65
N SER A 33 11.94 17.22 -13.33
CA SER A 33 10.48 17.32 -13.32
C SER A 33 9.95 17.94 -12.03
N ASN A 34 8.76 18.53 -12.11
CA ASN A 34 8.02 19.03 -10.95
C ASN A 34 7.01 17.99 -10.42
N VAL A 35 6.47 17.16 -11.31
CA VAL A 35 5.44 16.16 -10.99
C VAL A 35 5.74 14.86 -11.74
N ILE A 36 5.47 13.74 -11.08
CA ILE A 36 5.50 12.39 -11.68
C ILE A 36 4.08 12.02 -12.07
N ILE A 37 3.82 11.85 -13.36
CA ILE A 37 2.53 11.43 -13.89
C ILE A 37 2.58 9.94 -14.20
N VAL A 38 1.68 9.18 -13.56
CA VAL A 38 1.61 7.72 -13.66
C VAL A 38 0.33 7.34 -14.36
N CYS A 39 0.42 6.77 -15.57
CA CYS A 39 -0.72 6.31 -16.37
C CYS A 39 -0.82 4.78 -16.25
N GLY A 40 -1.77 4.26 -15.47
CA GLY A 40 -1.90 2.83 -15.22
C GLY A 40 -3.00 2.48 -14.23
N GLY A 41 -2.92 1.31 -13.62
CA GLY A 41 -3.75 0.88 -12.49
C GLY A 41 -3.08 1.14 -11.13
N ASP A 42 -3.77 0.86 -10.02
CA ASP A 42 -3.24 1.06 -8.65
C ASP A 42 -1.94 0.30 -8.39
N GLY A 43 -1.82 -0.94 -8.86
CA GLY A 43 -0.58 -1.72 -8.74
C GLY A 43 0.61 -1.07 -9.44
N PHE A 44 0.39 -0.47 -10.63
CA PHE A 44 1.41 0.29 -11.35
C PHE A 44 1.76 1.58 -10.62
N MET A 45 0.76 2.26 -10.03
CA MET A 45 0.97 3.45 -9.19
C MET A 45 1.85 3.13 -7.97
N LEU A 46 1.54 2.07 -7.22
CA LEU A 46 2.32 1.61 -6.07
C LEU A 46 3.77 1.27 -6.45
N SER A 47 3.98 0.60 -7.59
CA SER A 47 5.32 0.30 -8.11
C SER A 47 6.12 1.57 -8.42
N ASN A 48 5.49 2.57 -9.04
CA ASN A 48 6.13 3.85 -9.36
C ASN A 48 6.43 4.65 -8.09
N ILE A 49 5.52 4.69 -7.12
CA ILE A 49 5.77 5.32 -5.82
C ILE A 49 7.00 4.71 -5.17
N ARG A 50 7.10 3.37 -5.05
CA ARG A 50 8.27 2.70 -4.46
C ARG A 50 9.57 2.99 -5.22
N LYS A 51 9.51 3.10 -6.53
CA LYS A 51 10.69 3.38 -7.37
C LYS A 51 11.16 4.81 -7.20
N PHE A 52 10.24 5.77 -7.07
CA PHE A 52 10.52 7.19 -7.25
C PHE A 52 10.29 8.07 -6.02
N TYR A 53 9.79 7.57 -4.89
CA TYR A 53 9.51 8.39 -3.69
C TYR A 53 10.73 9.19 -3.19
N LYS A 54 11.94 8.67 -3.40
CA LYS A 54 13.19 9.33 -3.00
C LYS A 54 13.42 10.67 -3.68
N TYR A 55 12.82 10.90 -4.85
CA TYR A 55 12.89 12.18 -5.55
C TYR A 55 12.02 13.27 -4.91
N LYS A 56 11.20 12.92 -3.92
CA LYS A 56 10.33 13.86 -3.18
C LYS A 56 9.40 14.70 -4.09
N LYS A 57 9.08 14.20 -5.27
CA LYS A 57 8.14 14.83 -6.21
C LYS A 57 6.73 14.33 -5.95
N PRO A 58 5.70 15.16 -6.12
CA PRO A 58 4.31 14.72 -6.05
C PRO A 58 3.98 13.77 -7.21
N PHE A 59 3.08 12.82 -6.94
CA PHE A 59 2.57 11.86 -7.91
C PHE A 59 1.15 12.25 -8.34
N TYR A 60 0.89 12.26 -9.63
CA TYR A 60 -0.45 12.38 -10.19
C TYR A 60 -0.76 11.13 -11.00
N GLY A 61 -1.67 10.30 -10.50
CA GLY A 61 -2.06 9.07 -11.16
C GLY A 61 -3.24 9.27 -12.12
N ILE A 62 -3.17 8.71 -13.32
CA ILE A 62 -4.25 8.66 -14.32
C ILE A 62 -4.72 7.22 -14.45
N ASN A 63 -6.02 6.97 -14.20
CA ASN A 63 -6.58 5.63 -14.24
C ASN A 63 -6.73 5.12 -15.68
N CYS A 64 -5.95 4.09 -15.98
CA CYS A 64 -6.02 3.31 -17.22
C CYS A 64 -6.52 1.86 -16.97
N GLY A 65 -6.94 1.55 -15.74
CA GLY A 65 -7.58 0.28 -15.35
C GLY A 65 -9.10 0.40 -15.21
N THR A 66 -9.72 -0.59 -14.57
CA THR A 66 -11.17 -0.60 -14.27
C THR A 66 -11.51 0.27 -13.06
N VAL A 67 -10.84 0.03 -11.93
CA VAL A 67 -10.99 0.79 -10.69
C VAL A 67 -9.63 1.33 -10.29
N GLY A 68 -9.58 2.57 -9.80
CA GLY A 68 -8.32 3.17 -9.37
C GLY A 68 -8.54 3.99 -8.10
N PHE A 69 -8.04 3.48 -6.96
CA PHE A 69 -8.20 4.16 -5.67
C PHE A 69 -7.20 5.30 -5.50
N LEU A 70 -5.97 5.13 -5.98
CA LEU A 70 -4.89 6.13 -5.93
C LEU A 70 -4.81 7.00 -7.20
N LEU A 71 -5.76 6.87 -8.13
CA LEU A 71 -5.70 7.44 -9.47
C LEU A 71 -6.86 8.39 -9.74
N ASN A 72 -6.67 9.33 -10.65
CA ASN A 72 -7.68 10.25 -11.15
C ASN A 72 -8.27 9.74 -12.47
N SER A 73 -9.51 10.10 -12.78
CA SER A 73 -10.07 9.86 -14.11
C SER A 73 -9.50 10.88 -15.07
N PHE A 74 -9.05 10.43 -16.22
CA PHE A 74 -8.61 11.32 -17.27
C PHE A 74 -9.82 11.92 -17.98
N LYS A 75 -10.01 13.23 -17.86
CA LYS A 75 -11.15 13.95 -18.45
C LYS A 75 -10.75 15.03 -19.47
N ASN A 76 -9.52 15.55 -19.39
CA ASN A 76 -9.11 16.68 -20.19
C ASN A 76 -7.58 16.71 -20.37
N PHE A 77 -7.13 17.26 -21.50
CA PHE A 77 -5.70 17.40 -21.84
C PHE A 77 -5.02 18.62 -21.20
N ASN A 78 -5.74 19.47 -20.46
CA ASN A 78 -5.13 20.61 -19.76
C ASN A 78 -4.56 20.16 -18.40
N ILE A 79 -3.55 19.28 -18.47
CA ILE A 79 -2.92 18.68 -17.27
C ILE A 79 -2.32 19.74 -16.36
N GLU A 80 -1.74 20.82 -16.89
CA GLU A 80 -1.15 21.88 -16.06
C GLU A 80 -2.20 22.55 -15.16
N ARG A 81 -3.37 22.89 -15.71
CA ARG A 81 -4.48 23.47 -14.97
C ARG A 81 -5.04 22.48 -13.93
N ILE A 82 -5.18 21.22 -14.31
CA ILE A 82 -5.67 20.17 -13.41
C ILE A 82 -4.72 20.00 -12.22
N ILE A 83 -3.42 19.89 -12.46
CA ILE A 83 -2.40 19.72 -11.40
C ILE A 83 -2.33 20.94 -10.49
N ARG A 84 -2.40 22.15 -11.05
CA ARG A 84 -2.42 23.41 -10.27
C ARG A 84 -3.61 23.46 -9.31
N ASN A 85 -4.76 22.93 -9.72
CA ASN A 85 -6.01 22.91 -8.94
C ASN A 85 -6.19 21.64 -8.11
N SER A 86 -5.23 20.69 -8.14
CA SER A 86 -5.33 19.44 -7.42
C SER A 86 -5.15 19.60 -5.91
N LYS A 87 -5.76 18.69 -5.13
CA LYS A 87 -5.55 18.58 -3.69
C LYS A 87 -4.45 17.57 -3.40
N ILE A 88 -3.59 17.91 -2.46
CA ILE A 88 -2.51 17.03 -2.00
C ILE A 88 -3.04 16.14 -0.88
N SER A 89 -2.87 14.84 -1.03
CA SER A 89 -2.98 13.87 0.07
C SER A 89 -1.59 13.35 0.41
N VAL A 90 -1.21 13.49 1.68
CA VAL A 90 0.10 13.03 2.16
C VAL A 90 -0.06 11.66 2.80
N ILE A 91 0.73 10.69 2.34
CA ILE A 91 0.77 9.35 2.91
C ILE A 91 2.20 8.99 3.35
N SER A 92 2.31 8.10 4.33
CA SER A 92 3.59 7.57 4.81
C SER A 92 3.59 6.06 4.70
N PRO A 93 4.68 5.42 4.24
CA PRO A 93 4.74 3.97 4.05
C PRO A 93 5.04 3.24 5.37
N LEU A 94 4.76 1.94 5.39
CA LEU A 94 5.38 1.02 6.33
C LEU A 94 6.82 0.76 5.91
N LYS A 95 7.75 0.80 6.86
CA LYS A 95 9.11 0.27 6.74
C LYS A 95 9.15 -1.11 7.38
N ILE A 96 9.61 -2.09 6.62
CA ILE A 96 9.62 -3.50 7.01
C ILE A 96 11.05 -4.01 6.93
N ILE A 97 11.51 -4.68 7.98
CA ILE A 97 12.75 -5.47 7.98
C ILE A 97 12.34 -6.93 8.08
N ALA A 98 12.52 -7.66 6.99
CA ALA A 98 12.23 -9.08 6.91
C ALA A 98 13.49 -9.89 7.19
N LYS A 99 13.43 -10.82 8.17
CA LYS A 99 14.42 -11.87 8.38
C LYS A 99 13.90 -13.16 7.76
N TYR A 100 14.70 -13.81 6.94
CA TYR A 100 14.33 -15.02 6.21
C TYR A 100 15.52 -15.99 6.12
N LYS A 101 15.43 -16.97 5.23
CA LYS A 101 16.38 -18.10 5.09
C LYS A 101 17.84 -17.73 5.41
N LYS A 102 18.53 -18.56 6.25
CA LYS A 102 19.92 -18.36 6.69
C LYS A 102 20.19 -16.98 7.36
N ASN A 103 19.22 -16.47 8.12
CA ASN A 103 19.29 -15.16 8.81
C ASN A 103 19.55 -13.94 7.89
N LYS A 104 19.36 -14.08 6.58
CA LYS A 104 19.41 -12.94 5.66
C LYS A 104 18.32 -11.93 6.01
N THR A 105 18.60 -10.64 5.77
CA THR A 105 17.66 -9.55 6.01
C THR A 105 17.38 -8.81 4.72
N LYS A 106 16.13 -8.36 4.55
CA LYS A 106 15.70 -7.51 3.44
C LYS A 106 14.88 -6.35 3.97
N SER A 107 15.22 -5.13 3.56
CA SER A 107 14.40 -3.95 3.86
C SER A 107 13.40 -3.73 2.74
N LEU A 108 12.13 -3.52 3.11
CA LEU A 108 11.01 -3.28 2.20
C LEU A 108 10.24 -2.04 2.66
N ILE A 109 9.48 -1.45 1.75
CA ILE A 109 8.45 -0.46 2.06
C ILE A 109 7.12 -0.93 1.47
N ALA A 110 6.03 -0.68 2.18
CA ALA A 110 4.68 -0.88 1.70
C ALA A 110 3.87 0.41 1.85
N ILE A 111 3.15 0.77 0.82
CA ILE A 111 2.28 1.95 0.79
C ILE A 111 0.93 1.61 1.40
N ASN A 112 0.34 0.49 0.97
CA ASN A 112 -0.93 -0.01 1.47
C ASN A 112 -0.74 -0.90 2.68
N GLU A 113 -0.14 -2.10 2.50
CA GLU A 113 -0.05 -3.10 3.55
C GLU A 113 1.15 -4.04 3.38
N ILE A 114 1.47 -4.71 4.47
CA ILE A 114 2.25 -5.94 4.49
C ILE A 114 1.35 -7.08 4.93
N SER A 115 1.25 -8.11 4.11
CA SER A 115 0.56 -9.36 4.43
C SER A 115 1.55 -10.49 4.63
N VAL A 116 1.23 -11.38 5.55
CA VAL A 116 1.98 -12.61 5.83
C VAL A 116 1.06 -13.78 5.59
N PHE A 117 1.44 -14.66 4.66
CA PHE A 117 0.64 -15.81 4.23
C PHE A 117 1.35 -17.13 4.44
N ARG A 118 0.57 -18.19 4.68
CA ARG A 118 1.06 -19.56 4.55
C ARG A 118 1.53 -19.83 3.12
N GLN A 119 2.62 -20.58 2.98
CA GLN A 119 3.14 -21.04 1.68
C GLN A 119 2.79 -22.50 1.38
N SER A 120 2.12 -23.18 2.29
CA SER A 120 1.70 -24.58 2.17
C SER A 120 0.21 -24.71 2.43
N ARG A 121 -0.33 -25.92 2.23
CA ARG A 121 -1.72 -26.24 2.56
C ARG A 121 -2.00 -26.17 4.06
N GLN A 122 -0.98 -26.27 4.90
CA GLN A 122 -1.12 -26.15 6.35
C GLN A 122 -1.23 -24.68 6.78
N THR A 123 -2.01 -24.43 7.84
CA THR A 123 -2.17 -23.09 8.43
C THR A 123 -0.85 -22.51 8.90
N ALA A 124 -0.67 -21.20 8.77
CA ALA A 124 0.43 -20.48 9.40
C ALA A 124 0.28 -20.48 10.94
N MET A 125 1.40 -20.46 11.65
CA MET A 125 1.44 -20.24 13.09
C MET A 125 2.25 -18.98 13.37
N ILE A 126 1.60 -17.91 13.77
CA ILE A 126 2.17 -16.57 13.86
C ILE A 126 2.03 -16.02 15.28
N ASN A 127 3.10 -15.44 15.80
CA ASN A 127 3.08 -14.62 16.99
C ASN A 127 3.16 -13.15 16.59
N LEU A 128 2.31 -12.33 17.19
CA LEU A 128 2.26 -10.87 16.99
C LEU A 128 2.62 -10.16 18.28
N LYS A 129 3.60 -9.25 18.21
CA LYS A 129 3.99 -8.40 19.34
C LYS A 129 3.89 -6.92 18.97
N ILE A 130 3.49 -6.10 19.93
CA ILE A 130 3.53 -4.64 19.88
C ILE A 130 4.49 -4.18 20.97
N GLY A 131 5.62 -3.59 20.57
CA GLY A 131 6.71 -3.33 21.50
C GLY A 131 7.18 -4.63 22.16
N ARG A 132 7.12 -4.69 23.50
CA ARG A 132 7.49 -5.88 24.31
C ARG A 132 6.30 -6.81 24.58
N LYS A 133 5.05 -6.35 24.42
CA LYS A 133 3.83 -7.10 24.78
C LYS A 133 3.36 -8.01 23.62
N ASN A 134 2.90 -9.22 23.95
CA ASN A 134 2.20 -10.06 22.97
C ASN A 134 0.80 -9.50 22.72
N LEU A 135 0.50 -9.17 21.48
CA LEU A 135 -0.85 -8.86 21.02
C LEU A 135 -1.65 -10.14 20.78
N ILE A 136 -1.03 -11.10 20.11
CA ILE A 136 -1.55 -12.45 19.87
C ILE A 136 -0.39 -13.43 20.09
N LYS A 137 -0.47 -14.28 21.12
CA LYS A 137 0.58 -15.26 21.44
C LYS A 137 0.75 -16.30 20.33
N LYS A 138 -0.37 -16.80 19.79
CA LYS A 138 -0.39 -17.81 18.73
C LYS A 138 -1.64 -17.62 17.87
N LEU A 139 -1.45 -17.08 16.67
CA LEU A 139 -2.45 -17.03 15.60
C LEU A 139 -2.25 -18.26 14.71
N ILE A 140 -3.30 -19.05 14.53
CA ILE A 140 -3.37 -20.15 13.58
C ILE A 140 -4.40 -19.77 12.53
N GLY A 141 -4.02 -19.73 11.25
CA GLY A 141 -4.89 -19.30 10.15
C GLY A 141 -4.12 -19.23 8.84
N ASP A 142 -4.68 -18.56 7.85
CA ASP A 142 -4.01 -18.36 6.57
C ASP A 142 -2.92 -17.29 6.65
N GLY A 143 -3.06 -16.33 7.58
CA GLY A 143 -2.06 -15.28 7.75
C GLY A 143 -2.52 -14.09 8.57
N VAL A 144 -1.83 -12.98 8.39
CA VAL A 144 -2.13 -11.69 9.01
C VAL A 144 -1.72 -10.55 8.07
N LEU A 145 -2.49 -9.48 8.10
CA LEU A 145 -2.27 -8.27 7.34
C LEU A 145 -2.07 -7.09 8.29
N ILE A 146 -1.11 -6.21 7.99
CA ILE A 146 -0.91 -4.94 8.68
C ILE A 146 -0.97 -3.84 7.64
N CYS A 147 -1.95 -2.94 7.75
CA CYS A 147 -2.14 -1.88 6.76
C CYS A 147 -2.01 -0.47 7.32
N THR A 148 -1.68 0.45 6.41
CA THR A 148 -1.73 1.89 6.61
C THR A 148 -3.17 2.40 6.48
N PRO A 149 -3.48 3.64 6.86
CA PRO A 149 -4.76 4.26 6.53
C PRO A 149 -5.07 4.27 5.02
N ALA A 150 -4.06 4.48 4.17
CA ALA A 150 -4.24 4.47 2.71
C ALA A 150 -4.59 3.07 2.19
N GLY A 151 -4.03 2.01 2.79
CA GLY A 151 -4.30 0.62 2.43
C GLY A 151 -5.54 0.01 3.08
N SER A 152 -6.19 0.73 4.01
CA SER A 152 -7.34 0.18 4.76
C SER A 152 -8.53 -0.18 3.87
N THR A 153 -8.66 0.43 2.70
CA THR A 153 -9.68 0.15 1.68
C THR A 153 -9.21 -0.79 0.56
N ALA A 154 -7.95 -1.28 0.64
CA ALA A 154 -7.40 -2.26 -0.29
C ALA A 154 -7.66 -3.69 0.21
N TYR A 155 -6.65 -4.56 0.21
CA TYR A 155 -6.81 -5.95 0.63
C TYR A 155 -7.31 -6.12 2.07
N ASN A 156 -6.99 -5.15 2.95
CA ASN A 156 -7.53 -5.11 4.31
C ASN A 156 -9.07 -5.15 4.33
N LEU A 157 -9.74 -4.44 3.45
CA LEU A 157 -11.20 -4.43 3.35
C LEU A 157 -11.74 -5.80 2.91
N SER A 158 -11.07 -6.46 1.95
CA SER A 158 -11.45 -7.78 1.45
C SER A 158 -11.36 -8.89 2.52
N VAL A 159 -10.53 -8.70 3.55
CA VAL A 159 -10.45 -9.60 4.71
C VAL A 159 -11.21 -9.08 5.93
N ASN A 160 -12.23 -8.25 5.71
CA ASN A 160 -13.08 -7.65 6.75
C ASN A 160 -12.32 -6.83 7.79
N GLY A 161 -11.21 -6.22 7.39
CA GLY A 161 -10.46 -5.30 8.25
C GLY A 161 -11.14 -3.93 8.38
N PRO A 162 -10.81 -3.17 9.43
CA PRO A 162 -11.40 -1.86 9.65
C PRO A 162 -10.90 -0.83 8.63
N ILE A 163 -11.78 0.07 8.20
CA ILE A 163 -11.41 1.21 7.38
C ILE A 163 -10.90 2.33 8.30
N LEU A 164 -9.73 2.87 7.99
CA LEU A 164 -9.08 3.93 8.75
C LEU A 164 -9.18 5.27 8.00
N SER A 165 -9.48 6.34 8.71
CA SER A 165 -9.38 7.69 8.15
C SER A 165 -7.92 7.99 7.76
N LEU A 166 -7.71 8.65 6.62
CA LEU A 166 -6.37 8.89 6.08
C LEU A 166 -5.44 9.62 7.06
N ASN A 167 -5.99 10.57 7.81
CA ASN A 167 -5.25 11.37 8.79
C ASN A 167 -5.17 10.70 10.17
N SER A 168 -5.69 9.49 10.32
CA SER A 168 -5.60 8.79 11.59
C SER A 168 -4.16 8.35 11.86
N GLU A 169 -3.70 8.56 13.07
CA GLU A 169 -2.41 8.06 13.54
C GLU A 169 -2.46 6.59 13.92
N LYS A 170 -3.10 5.75 13.10
CA LYS A 170 -3.43 4.36 13.40
C LYS A 170 -2.93 3.42 12.30
N LEU A 171 -2.80 2.15 12.65
CA LEU A 171 -2.59 1.02 11.75
C LEU A 171 -3.66 -0.03 12.06
N ALA A 172 -4.08 -0.80 11.07
CA ALA A 172 -4.91 -1.97 11.32
C ALA A 172 -4.07 -3.24 11.20
N ILE A 173 -4.36 -4.21 12.08
CA ILE A 173 -3.82 -5.56 12.07
C ILE A 173 -5.01 -6.49 11.90
N THR A 174 -5.10 -7.19 10.78
CA THR A 174 -6.25 -8.02 10.42
C THR A 174 -5.80 -9.45 10.20
N PRO A 175 -6.26 -10.42 11.00
CA PRO A 175 -6.04 -11.84 10.74
C PRO A 175 -6.72 -12.27 9.44
N ILE A 176 -6.11 -13.22 8.72
CA ILE A 176 -6.66 -13.78 7.49
C ILE A 176 -7.11 -15.19 7.81
N SER A 177 -8.41 -15.48 7.66
CA SER A 177 -9.04 -16.78 7.94
C SER A 177 -8.57 -17.39 9.27
N PRO A 178 -8.74 -16.73 10.43
CA PRO A 178 -8.22 -17.22 11.70
C PRO A 178 -8.97 -18.46 12.17
N PHE A 179 -8.25 -19.57 12.38
CA PHE A 179 -8.78 -20.79 12.99
C PHE A 179 -8.68 -20.76 14.53
N ARG A 180 -7.58 -20.22 15.06
CA ARG A 180 -7.34 -19.96 16.49
C ARG A 180 -6.55 -18.66 16.69
N PRO A 181 -6.90 -17.80 17.66
CA PRO A 181 -8.14 -17.86 18.47
C PRO A 181 -9.39 -17.80 17.58
N ARG A 182 -10.48 -18.44 18.00
CA ARG A 182 -11.77 -18.31 17.28
C ARG A 182 -12.27 -16.88 17.39
N ARG A 183 -12.97 -16.39 16.33
CA ARG A 183 -13.52 -15.02 16.28
C ARG A 183 -12.45 -13.94 16.50
N CYS A 184 -11.21 -14.22 16.08
CA CYS A 184 -10.12 -13.25 16.19
C CYS A 184 -10.39 -12.08 15.22
N ILE A 185 -10.88 -10.99 15.79
CA ILE A 185 -11.18 -9.75 15.04
C ILE A 185 -9.89 -8.94 14.88
N GLY A 186 -9.81 -8.17 13.81
CA GLY A 186 -8.73 -7.21 13.57
C GLY A 186 -8.64 -6.15 14.68
N LYS A 187 -7.44 -5.63 14.90
CA LYS A 187 -7.17 -4.60 15.90
C LYS A 187 -6.62 -3.34 15.28
N ILE A 188 -7.07 -2.21 15.80
CA ILE A 188 -6.54 -0.90 15.47
C ILE A 188 -5.53 -0.51 16.54
N ILE A 189 -4.33 -0.09 16.13
CA ILE A 189 -3.26 0.32 17.03
C ILE A 189 -2.70 1.69 16.62
N SER A 190 -1.98 2.36 17.54
CA SER A 190 -1.25 3.58 17.18
C SER A 190 -0.08 3.28 16.24
N ASN A 191 0.12 4.14 15.23
CA ASN A 191 1.23 4.05 14.28
C ASN A 191 2.61 4.38 14.89
N LYS A 192 2.65 4.77 16.17
CA LYS A 192 3.89 4.95 16.94
C LYS A 192 4.55 3.63 17.32
N TYR A 193 3.79 2.54 17.33
CA TYR A 193 4.29 1.25 17.75
C TYR A 193 5.09 0.53 16.66
N LYS A 194 6.10 -0.22 17.11
CA LYS A 194 6.77 -1.24 16.30
C LYS A 194 6.01 -2.55 16.46
N ILE A 195 5.71 -3.19 15.34
CA ILE A 195 5.03 -4.49 15.29
C ILE A 195 6.07 -5.54 14.92
N LYS A 196 6.14 -6.62 15.69
CA LYS A 196 6.95 -7.78 15.36
C LYS A 196 6.05 -8.95 15.05
N VAL A 197 6.26 -9.55 13.88
CA VAL A 197 5.60 -10.77 13.42
C VAL A 197 6.63 -11.88 13.42
N ASN A 198 6.38 -12.99 14.13
CA ASN A 198 7.27 -14.13 14.17
C ASN A 198 6.54 -15.36 13.62
N ASN A 199 7.18 -16.09 12.73
CA ASN A 199 6.74 -17.43 12.35
C ASN A 199 7.17 -18.41 13.45
N LEU A 200 6.21 -19.01 14.16
CA LEU A 200 6.47 -19.95 15.25
C LEU A 200 6.98 -21.29 14.77
N ASN A 201 6.73 -21.64 13.51
CA ASN A 201 7.12 -22.91 12.90
C ASN A 201 8.11 -22.74 11.74
N TYR A 202 9.02 -21.78 11.87
CA TYR A 202 9.97 -21.45 10.81
C TYR A 202 10.84 -22.64 10.35
N ASN A 203 11.29 -23.46 11.27
CA ASN A 203 12.15 -24.63 10.99
C ASN A 203 11.35 -25.88 10.59
N ASN A 204 10.02 -25.82 10.61
CA ASN A 204 9.10 -26.94 10.37
C ASN A 204 8.32 -26.75 9.07
N LYS A 205 7.35 -27.67 8.83
CA LYS A 205 6.55 -27.79 7.61
C LYS A 205 5.58 -26.61 7.31
N ARG A 206 5.66 -25.46 8.01
CA ARG A 206 4.71 -24.33 7.88
C ARG A 206 5.41 -23.02 7.48
N PRO A 207 6.01 -22.97 6.27
CA PRO A 207 6.65 -21.74 5.80
C PRO A 207 5.62 -20.65 5.55
N VAL A 208 6.03 -19.38 5.73
CA VAL A 208 5.21 -18.21 5.42
C VAL A 208 5.96 -17.26 4.49
N ALA A 209 5.21 -16.62 3.61
CA ALA A 209 5.69 -15.53 2.77
C ALA A 209 5.18 -14.19 3.32
N ALA A 210 5.93 -13.13 3.07
CA ALA A 210 5.51 -11.76 3.30
C ALA A 210 5.41 -11.01 1.99
N VAL A 211 4.30 -10.29 1.78
CA VAL A 211 4.04 -9.51 0.57
C VAL A 211 3.85 -8.04 0.97
N ALA A 212 4.79 -7.19 0.58
CA ALA A 212 4.73 -5.74 0.78
C ALA A 212 4.16 -5.09 -0.50
N ASP A 213 2.89 -4.69 -0.46
CA ASP A 213 2.07 -4.34 -1.63
C ASP A 213 2.11 -5.50 -2.67
N ASN A 214 3.07 -5.48 -3.61
CA ASN A 214 3.28 -6.50 -4.64
C ASN A 214 4.70 -7.10 -4.62
N VAL A 215 5.50 -6.89 -3.55
CA VAL A 215 6.85 -7.47 -3.42
C VAL A 215 6.84 -8.60 -2.43
N GLU A 216 7.01 -9.83 -2.94
CA GLU A 216 7.07 -11.04 -2.13
C GLU A 216 8.47 -11.33 -1.59
N VAL A 217 8.52 -11.82 -0.36
CA VAL A 217 9.70 -12.47 0.25
C VAL A 217 9.25 -13.76 0.92
N ARG A 218 9.83 -14.88 0.50
CA ARG A 218 9.47 -16.21 0.97
C ARG A 218 10.29 -16.66 2.18
N ASN A 219 9.78 -17.69 2.86
CA ASN A 219 10.45 -18.34 4.00
C ASN A 219 10.82 -17.34 5.11
N ILE A 220 9.84 -16.56 5.52
CA ILE A 220 10.00 -15.53 6.56
C ILE A 220 10.14 -16.18 7.94
N LYS A 221 11.20 -15.79 8.66
CA LYS A 221 11.39 -16.09 10.08
C LYS A 221 10.69 -15.05 10.95
N SER A 222 10.92 -13.77 10.66
CA SER A 222 10.26 -12.68 11.38
C SER A 222 10.25 -11.39 10.55
N LEU A 223 9.29 -10.52 10.88
CA LEU A 223 9.20 -9.15 10.36
C LEU A 223 9.26 -8.16 11.52
N LEU A 224 9.97 -7.07 11.33
CA LEU A 224 9.85 -5.87 12.15
C LEU A 224 9.23 -4.77 11.29
N ILE A 225 8.06 -4.29 11.68
CA ILE A 225 7.23 -3.36 10.91
C ILE A 225 7.03 -2.09 11.71
N ARG A 226 7.16 -0.94 11.07
CA ARG A 226 6.82 0.36 11.65
C ARG A 226 6.37 1.32 10.55
N MET A 227 5.54 2.30 10.88
CA MET A 227 5.30 3.42 9.98
C MET A 227 6.56 4.31 9.90
N ASP A 228 6.96 4.70 8.69
CA ASP A 228 8.07 5.62 8.49
C ASP A 228 7.54 7.03 8.21
N LYS A 229 7.28 7.79 9.31
CA LYS A 229 6.77 9.16 9.24
C LYS A 229 7.73 10.17 8.60
N LYS A 230 9.03 9.81 8.47
CA LYS A 230 10.03 10.65 7.79
C LYS A 230 9.84 10.65 6.27
N ILE A 231 9.24 9.59 5.72
CA ILE A 231 8.88 9.50 4.31
C ILE A 231 7.47 10.03 4.14
N LYS A 232 7.35 11.17 3.46
CA LYS A 232 6.09 11.77 3.06
C LYS A 232 5.95 11.67 1.55
N ILE A 233 4.88 11.05 1.09
CA ILE A 233 4.57 10.85 -0.32
C ILE A 233 3.34 11.68 -0.63
N ASN A 234 3.51 12.65 -1.52
CA ASN A 234 2.45 13.54 -1.94
C ASN A 234 1.73 12.95 -3.16
N ILE A 235 0.45 12.67 -3.01
CA ILE A 235 -0.41 12.21 -4.12
C ILE A 235 -1.39 13.33 -4.44
N LEU A 236 -1.45 13.68 -5.71
CA LEU A 236 -2.32 14.73 -6.23
C LEU A 236 -3.65 14.13 -6.69
N PHE A 237 -4.74 14.68 -6.20
CA PHE A 237 -6.10 14.29 -6.59
C PHE A 237 -6.85 15.49 -7.17
N ASP A 238 -7.69 15.25 -8.15
CA ASP A 238 -8.63 16.24 -8.66
C ASP A 238 -9.49 16.80 -7.53
N ARG A 239 -9.85 18.08 -7.62
CA ARG A 239 -10.50 18.84 -6.54
C ARG A 239 -11.68 18.13 -5.87
N ASN A 240 -12.43 17.32 -6.63
CA ASN A 240 -13.60 16.57 -6.14
C ASN A 240 -13.34 15.10 -5.80
N ARG A 241 -12.06 14.62 -5.85
CA ARG A 241 -11.69 13.20 -5.77
C ARG A 241 -10.57 12.90 -4.78
N SER A 242 -10.50 13.64 -3.66
CA SER A 242 -9.46 13.39 -2.66
C SER A 242 -9.55 11.95 -2.10
N LEU A 243 -8.41 11.39 -1.70
CA LEU A 243 -8.33 10.06 -1.08
C LEU A 243 -9.23 9.98 0.17
N THR A 244 -9.32 11.06 0.94
CA THR A 244 -10.22 11.17 2.10
C THR A 244 -11.70 10.99 1.72
N LYS A 245 -12.15 11.59 0.61
CA LYS A 245 -13.53 11.40 0.12
C LYS A 245 -13.80 9.95 -0.28
N ARG A 246 -12.84 9.30 -0.93
CA ARG A 246 -12.96 7.90 -1.35
C ARG A 246 -13.06 6.95 -0.16
N ILE A 247 -12.21 7.15 0.85
CA ILE A 247 -12.28 6.37 2.10
C ILE A 247 -13.65 6.54 2.75
N LYS A 248 -14.18 7.77 2.83
CA LYS A 248 -15.52 8.02 3.36
C LYS A 248 -16.62 7.30 2.56
N LEU A 249 -16.55 7.32 1.23
CA LEU A 249 -17.52 6.61 0.39
C LEU A 249 -17.50 5.10 0.62
N GLU A 250 -16.33 4.49 0.79
CA GLU A 250 -16.23 3.07 1.13
C GLU A 250 -16.79 2.77 2.54
N GLN A 251 -16.61 3.69 3.50
CA GLN A 251 -17.22 3.57 4.83
C GLN A 251 -18.75 3.57 4.77
N VAL A 252 -19.34 4.46 3.95
CA VAL A 252 -20.81 4.54 3.79
C VAL A 252 -21.34 3.29 3.09
N ARG A 253 -20.71 2.83 2.00
CA ARG A 253 -21.12 1.61 1.27
C ARG A 253 -21.14 0.36 2.15
N LYS A 254 -20.29 0.28 3.17
CA LYS A 254 -20.28 -0.84 4.12
C LYS A 254 -21.55 -0.89 4.98
N ASN A 255 -22.26 0.22 5.14
CA ASN A 255 -23.47 0.33 5.97
C ASN A 255 -24.77 0.15 5.16
N SER A 256 -24.66 -0.07 3.83
CA SER A 256 -25.82 -0.19 2.91
C SER A 256 -26.05 -1.62 2.38
N HIS A 257 -25.48 -2.63 3.07
CA HIS A 257 -25.69 -4.07 2.80
C HIS A 257 -26.07 -4.81 4.07
#